data_364164b76e106cfb033bfe9ea4faaa8b
#
_entry.id   364164b76e106cfb033bfe9ea4faaa8b
#
_cell.length_a   1.000
_cell.length_b   1.000
_cell.length_c   1.000
_cell.angle_alpha   90.00
_cell.angle_beta   90.00
_cell.angle_gamma   90.00
#
_symmetry.space_group_name_H-M   'P 1'
#
loop_
_entity.id
_entity.type
_entity.pdbx_description
1 polymer ?
#
loop_
_entity_poly.entity_id
_entity_poly.type
_entity_poly.pdbx_seq_one_letter_code
_entity_poly.pdbx_strand_id
1 'polypeptide(L)'
;MSSAVSGRAGREGRSGILQPDVVLVERKPARLKDVVPLSGRTLKLTWDDGVAELRDVFPILANHRSLVRLRQDDHLFSTVRVKTGGFALEWEDGTEVTAQAIRSLPRTSMDNREFRNLMDDLHLSVEAISVTLGLSRRLIADYRRDKPIPKHVVLALRYLAERRERAVF
;
A
#
# COMPACT_ATOMS: atom_id res chain seq x y z
N MET A 1 -6.38 67.41 -45.00
CA MET A 1 -7.64 67.34 -44.24
C MET A 1 -7.60 66.02 -43.48
N SER A 2 -7.19 66.05 -42.24
CA SER A 2 -8.04 65.95 -41.02
C SER A 2 -8.58 64.51 -40.84
N SER A 3 -8.41 63.75 -39.83
CA SER A 3 -8.25 64.04 -38.39
C SER A 3 -7.77 62.77 -37.69
N ALA A 4 -6.97 63.00 -36.65
CA ALA A 4 -6.64 62.01 -35.66
C ALA A 4 -7.85 61.67 -34.77
N VAL A 5 -7.95 60.40 -34.30
CA VAL A 5 -8.62 60.08 -33.04
C VAL A 5 -7.84 58.97 -32.31
N SER A 6 -7.38 59.38 -31.18
CA SER A 6 -6.76 58.64 -30.09
C SER A 6 -7.70 57.59 -29.52
N GLY A 7 -7.24 56.36 -29.35
CA GLY A 7 -7.91 55.28 -28.66
C GLY A 7 -6.98 54.61 -27.65
N ARG A 8 -7.25 54.82 -26.41
CA ARG A 8 -6.55 54.54 -25.17
C ARG A 8 -6.40 53.03 -24.95
N ALA A 9 -5.18 52.54 -24.74
CA ALA A 9 -4.84 51.19 -24.36
C ALA A 9 -5.42 50.84 -23.00
N GLY A 10 -6.30 49.88 -22.95
CA GLY A 10 -6.71 49.16 -21.73
C GLY A 10 -5.64 48.15 -21.35
N ARG A 11 -5.00 48.35 -20.22
CA ARG A 11 -4.17 47.34 -19.56
C ARG A 11 -5.12 46.31 -18.96
N GLU A 12 -5.28 45.15 -19.60
CA GLU A 12 -5.81 43.99 -18.93
C GLU A 12 -4.68 43.29 -18.19
N GLY A 13 -4.75 43.35 -16.85
CA GLY A 13 -3.89 42.60 -15.96
C GLY A 13 -4.13 41.10 -16.13
N ARG A 14 -3.17 40.38 -16.70
CA ARG A 14 -3.12 38.92 -16.62
C ARG A 14 -2.81 38.56 -15.18
N SER A 15 -3.84 38.20 -14.43
CA SER A 15 -3.72 37.46 -13.19
C SER A 15 -3.14 36.08 -13.54
N GLY A 16 -1.84 35.95 -13.39
CA GLY A 16 -1.16 34.66 -13.48
C GLY A 16 -1.57 33.82 -12.29
N ILE A 17 -2.56 32.99 -12.47
CA ILE A 17 -2.82 31.87 -11.55
C ILE A 17 -1.61 30.95 -11.72
N LEU A 18 -0.70 31.00 -10.76
CA LEU A 18 0.35 29.99 -10.60
C LEU A 18 -0.34 28.64 -10.41
N GLN A 19 -0.44 27.88 -11.48
CA GLN A 19 -0.80 26.47 -11.37
C GLN A 19 0.34 25.80 -10.60
N PRO A 20 0.04 25.07 -9.52
CA PRO A 20 1.08 24.30 -8.84
C PRO A 20 1.67 23.31 -9.86
N ASP A 21 2.99 23.33 -9.99
CA ASP A 21 3.72 22.34 -10.77
C ASP A 21 3.36 20.94 -10.22
N VAL A 22 2.40 20.29 -10.86
CA VAL A 22 2.08 18.90 -10.58
C VAL A 22 3.22 18.07 -11.16
N VAL A 23 4.20 17.76 -10.33
CA VAL A 23 5.23 16.79 -10.67
C VAL A 23 4.55 15.43 -10.79
N LEU A 24 4.20 15.03 -12.01
CA LEU A 24 3.75 13.68 -12.30
C LEU A 24 4.96 12.76 -12.11
N VAL A 25 5.10 12.20 -10.91
CA VAL A 25 6.02 11.08 -10.69
C VAL A 25 5.41 9.89 -11.43
N GLU A 26 5.90 9.60 -12.62
CA GLU A 26 5.58 8.37 -13.33
C GLU A 26 6.03 7.19 -12.48
N ARG A 27 5.11 6.67 -11.68
CA ARG A 27 5.36 5.42 -10.95
C ARG A 27 5.33 4.29 -11.98
N LYS A 28 6.51 3.68 -12.19
CA LYS A 28 6.61 2.46 -12.99
C LYS A 28 5.50 1.49 -12.57
N PRO A 29 4.71 0.95 -13.52
CA PRO A 29 3.62 0.05 -13.18
C PRO A 29 4.14 -1.14 -12.39
N ALA A 30 3.39 -1.55 -11.37
CA ALA A 30 3.75 -2.70 -10.55
C ALA A 30 3.75 -3.97 -11.41
N ARG A 31 4.85 -4.73 -11.38
CA ARG A 31 4.98 -6.02 -12.07
C ARG A 31 5.38 -7.10 -11.09
N LEU A 32 4.70 -8.22 -11.18
CA LEU A 32 4.99 -9.43 -10.44
C LEU A 32 5.94 -10.32 -11.23
N LYS A 33 6.90 -10.91 -10.55
CA LYS A 33 7.82 -11.90 -11.10
C LYS A 33 7.44 -13.31 -10.68
N ASP A 34 7.00 -13.47 -9.42
CA ASP A 34 6.66 -14.77 -8.86
C ASP A 34 5.58 -14.65 -7.78
N VAL A 35 4.84 -15.74 -7.54
CA VAL A 35 3.81 -15.84 -6.51
C VAL A 35 3.79 -17.24 -5.90
N VAL A 36 3.71 -17.30 -4.57
CA VAL A 36 3.51 -18.54 -3.82
C VAL A 36 2.30 -18.36 -2.89
N PRO A 37 1.26 -19.19 -3.04
CA PRO A 37 0.10 -19.17 -2.14
C PRO A 37 0.47 -19.75 -0.77
N LEU A 38 -0.04 -19.10 0.28
CA LEU A 38 0.10 -19.52 1.67
C LEU A 38 -1.28 -19.66 2.31
N SER A 39 -1.32 -20.17 3.53
CA SER A 39 -2.56 -20.29 4.29
C SER A 39 -3.22 -18.94 4.56
N GLY A 40 -4.54 -18.94 4.80
CA GLY A 40 -5.30 -17.75 5.21
C GLY A 40 -5.39 -16.65 4.14
N ARG A 41 -5.38 -17.01 2.86
CA ARG A 41 -5.46 -16.08 1.71
C ARG A 41 -4.29 -15.09 1.67
N THR A 42 -3.13 -15.54 2.15
CA THR A 42 -1.88 -14.80 2.07
C THR A 42 -1.07 -15.27 0.87
N LEU A 43 -0.46 -14.34 0.16
CA LEU A 43 0.46 -14.62 -0.94
C LEU A 43 1.86 -14.13 -0.59
N LYS A 44 2.87 -14.95 -0.87
CA LYS A 44 4.25 -14.48 -0.95
C LYS A 44 4.50 -14.05 -2.39
N LEU A 45 4.81 -12.81 -2.58
CA LEU A 45 4.98 -12.16 -3.89
C LEU A 45 6.43 -11.76 -4.08
N THR A 46 6.93 -11.94 -5.28
CA THR A 46 8.22 -11.35 -5.71
C THR A 46 7.93 -10.37 -6.84
N TRP A 47 8.33 -9.11 -6.65
CA TRP A 47 8.17 -8.06 -7.64
C TRP A 47 9.33 -8.04 -8.64
N ASP A 48 9.18 -7.31 -9.75
CA ASP A 48 10.21 -7.18 -10.79
C ASP A 48 11.49 -6.47 -10.32
N ASP A 49 11.40 -5.68 -9.25
CA ASP A 49 12.52 -5.04 -8.57
C ASP A 49 13.26 -5.99 -7.60
N GLY A 50 12.84 -7.26 -7.51
CA GLY A 50 13.43 -8.28 -6.63
C GLY A 50 12.93 -8.25 -5.19
N VAL A 51 12.06 -7.30 -4.83
CA VAL A 51 11.48 -7.25 -3.49
C VAL A 51 10.50 -8.40 -3.28
N ALA A 52 10.72 -9.19 -2.23
CA ALA A 52 9.80 -10.24 -1.82
C ALA A 52 9.02 -9.81 -0.57
N GLU A 53 7.70 -10.01 -0.58
CA GLU A 53 6.84 -9.60 0.52
C GLU A 53 5.59 -10.46 0.66
N LEU A 54 4.97 -10.41 1.84
CA LEU A 54 3.70 -11.07 2.12
C LEU A 54 2.54 -10.09 2.02
N ARG A 55 1.48 -10.51 1.31
CA ARG A 55 0.23 -9.75 1.20
C ARG A 55 -0.95 -10.63 1.57
N ASP A 56 -1.83 -10.12 2.41
CA ASP A 56 -3.13 -10.71 2.64
C ASP A 56 -4.09 -10.18 1.56
N VAL A 57 -4.53 -11.07 0.69
CA VAL A 57 -5.46 -10.70 -0.39
C VAL A 57 -6.93 -10.87 0.02
N PHE A 58 -7.20 -11.37 1.23
CA PHE A 58 -8.58 -11.54 1.72
C PHE A 58 -9.43 -10.26 1.60
N PRO A 59 -8.93 -9.03 1.88
CA PRO A 59 -9.72 -7.81 1.71
C PRO A 59 -10.24 -7.61 0.28
N ILE A 60 -9.42 -7.93 -0.75
CA ILE A 60 -9.87 -7.88 -2.15
C ILE A 60 -10.94 -8.95 -2.40
N LEU A 61 -10.67 -10.20 -1.94
CA LEU A 61 -11.58 -11.32 -2.14
C LEU A 61 -12.93 -11.11 -1.43
N ALA A 62 -12.94 -10.43 -0.28
CA ALA A 62 -14.13 -10.14 0.49
C ALA A 62 -15.04 -9.08 -0.17
N ASN A 63 -14.45 -8.11 -0.86
CA ASN A 63 -15.16 -6.96 -1.42
C ASN A 63 -15.78 -7.21 -2.80
N HIS A 64 -15.44 -8.33 -3.46
CA HIS A 64 -15.92 -8.63 -4.81
C HIS A 64 -16.68 -9.95 -4.85
N ARG A 65 -17.95 -9.92 -5.28
CA ARG A 65 -18.80 -11.12 -5.39
C ARG A 65 -18.26 -12.16 -6.37
N SER A 66 -17.63 -11.71 -7.44
CA SER A 66 -16.98 -12.60 -8.43
C SER A 66 -15.81 -13.41 -7.85
N LEU A 67 -15.25 -13.00 -6.71
CA LEU A 67 -14.09 -13.64 -6.07
C LEU A 67 -14.47 -14.58 -4.90
N VAL A 68 -15.77 -14.87 -4.71
CA VAL A 68 -16.26 -15.72 -3.61
C VAL A 68 -15.62 -17.12 -3.65
N ARG A 69 -15.46 -17.69 -4.83
CA ARG A 69 -14.84 -19.01 -4.98
C ARG A 69 -13.40 -19.03 -4.46
N LEU A 70 -12.60 -18.04 -4.81
CA LEU A 70 -11.22 -17.92 -4.30
C LEU A 70 -11.14 -17.76 -2.79
N ARG A 71 -12.20 -17.21 -2.18
CA ARG A 71 -12.29 -17.05 -0.72
C ARG A 71 -12.62 -18.36 -0.01
N GLN A 72 -13.41 -19.25 -0.64
CA GLN A 72 -13.97 -20.46 -0.02
C GLN A 72 -13.24 -21.74 -0.41
N ASP A 73 -12.60 -21.78 -1.57
CA ASP A 73 -11.95 -22.94 -2.14
C ASP A 73 -10.41 -22.81 -2.05
N ASP A 74 -9.82 -23.62 -1.17
CA ASP A 74 -8.36 -23.60 -0.94
C ASP A 74 -7.61 -24.20 -2.12
N HIS A 75 -8.20 -25.20 -2.80
CA HIS A 75 -7.58 -25.79 -3.98
C HIS A 75 -7.51 -24.76 -5.11
N LEU A 76 -8.64 -24.13 -5.43
CA LEU A 76 -8.68 -23.07 -6.44
C LEU A 76 -7.71 -21.93 -6.09
N PHE A 77 -7.68 -21.47 -4.82
CA PHE A 77 -6.75 -20.44 -4.40
C PHE A 77 -5.29 -20.82 -4.62
N SER A 78 -4.96 -22.12 -4.45
CA SER A 78 -3.59 -22.63 -4.65
C SER A 78 -3.13 -22.63 -6.11
N THR A 79 -4.03 -22.52 -7.08
CA THR A 79 -3.71 -22.53 -8.52
C THR A 79 -3.21 -21.19 -9.04
N VAL A 80 -3.02 -20.21 -8.15
CA VAL A 80 -2.56 -18.86 -8.50
C VAL A 80 -1.24 -18.88 -9.26
N ARG A 81 -1.17 -18.09 -10.32
CA ARG A 81 0.05 -17.86 -11.10
C ARG A 81 0.17 -16.41 -11.53
N VAL A 82 1.37 -15.99 -11.87
CA VAL A 82 1.60 -14.67 -12.47
C VAL A 82 1.20 -14.70 -13.93
N LYS A 83 0.28 -13.82 -14.32
CA LYS A 83 -0.13 -13.67 -15.71
C LYS A 83 1.02 -13.14 -16.56
N THR A 84 1.07 -13.57 -17.83
CA THR A 84 2.08 -13.10 -18.80
C THR A 84 2.19 -11.57 -18.78
N GLY A 85 3.41 -11.06 -18.63
CA GLY A 85 3.70 -9.63 -18.48
C GLY A 85 3.76 -9.13 -17.04
N GLY A 86 3.32 -9.92 -16.05
CA GLY A 86 3.46 -9.59 -14.63
C GLY A 86 2.47 -8.55 -14.08
N PHE A 87 1.46 -8.15 -14.86
CA PHE A 87 0.53 -7.09 -14.44
C PHE A 87 -0.66 -7.59 -13.63
N ALA A 88 -0.85 -8.90 -13.54
CA ALA A 88 -1.93 -9.52 -12.79
C ALA A 88 -1.53 -10.90 -12.26
N LEU A 89 -2.24 -11.36 -11.25
CA LEU A 89 -2.36 -12.78 -10.91
C LEU A 89 -3.60 -13.34 -11.59
N GLU A 90 -3.52 -14.61 -11.97
CA GLU A 90 -4.64 -15.37 -12.53
C GLU A 90 -4.76 -16.72 -11.86
N TRP A 91 -5.98 -17.25 -11.83
CA TRP A 91 -6.31 -18.57 -11.33
C TRP A 91 -6.85 -19.46 -12.47
N GLU A 92 -6.90 -20.76 -12.24
CA GLU A 92 -7.34 -21.71 -13.28
C GLU A 92 -8.77 -21.50 -13.76
N ASP A 93 -9.64 -20.87 -12.93
CA ASP A 93 -11.02 -20.54 -13.32
C ASP A 93 -11.14 -19.26 -14.15
N GLY A 94 -10.02 -18.67 -14.54
CA GLY A 94 -9.96 -17.44 -15.32
C GLY A 94 -10.13 -16.15 -14.48
N THR A 95 -10.24 -16.28 -13.17
CA THR A 95 -10.28 -15.09 -12.28
C THR A 95 -8.94 -14.37 -12.29
N GLU A 96 -8.97 -13.04 -12.31
CA GLU A 96 -7.79 -12.19 -12.32
C GLU A 96 -7.84 -11.11 -11.24
N VAL A 97 -6.67 -10.79 -10.66
CA VAL A 97 -6.47 -9.64 -9.77
C VAL A 97 -5.22 -8.89 -10.20
N THR A 98 -5.34 -7.60 -10.44
CA THR A 98 -4.23 -6.78 -10.95
C THR A 98 -3.10 -6.63 -9.92
N ALA A 99 -1.85 -6.61 -10.38
CA ALA A 99 -0.68 -6.36 -9.54
C ALA A 99 -0.80 -5.03 -8.78
N GLN A 100 -1.39 -4.01 -9.41
CA GLN A 100 -1.62 -2.71 -8.77
C GLN A 100 -2.58 -2.80 -7.58
N ALA A 101 -3.69 -3.54 -7.71
CA ALA A 101 -4.64 -3.76 -6.62
C ALA A 101 -3.96 -4.48 -5.44
N ILE A 102 -3.11 -5.47 -5.72
CA ILE A 102 -2.36 -6.19 -4.69
C ILE A 102 -1.31 -5.28 -4.05
N ARG A 103 -0.62 -4.45 -4.82
CA ARG A 103 0.39 -3.52 -4.30
C ARG A 103 -0.19 -2.46 -3.37
N SER A 104 -1.46 -2.08 -3.55
CA SER A 104 -2.17 -1.15 -2.67
C SER A 104 -2.55 -1.74 -1.31
N LEU A 105 -2.54 -3.07 -1.15
CA LEU A 105 -2.77 -3.70 0.14
C LEU A 105 -1.61 -3.44 1.11
N PRO A 106 -1.87 -3.37 2.43
CA PRO A 106 -0.80 -3.25 3.40
C PRO A 106 0.07 -4.51 3.43
N ARG A 107 1.36 -4.34 3.65
CA ARG A 107 2.27 -5.47 3.92
C ARG A 107 1.86 -6.13 5.23
N THR A 108 1.89 -7.46 5.27
CA THR A 108 1.51 -8.25 6.45
C THR A 108 2.70 -8.78 7.24
N SER A 109 3.90 -8.53 6.76
CA SER A 109 5.17 -8.85 7.44
C SER A 109 5.95 -7.60 7.79
N MET A 110 6.73 -7.68 8.84
CA MET A 110 7.61 -6.62 9.34
C MET A 110 8.77 -7.30 10.10
N ASP A 111 10.00 -6.89 9.83
CA ASP A 111 11.13 -7.33 10.62
C ASP A 111 11.31 -6.46 11.88
N ASN A 112 12.16 -6.91 12.79
CA ASN A 112 12.37 -6.21 14.07
C ASN A 112 13.02 -4.84 13.90
N ARG A 113 13.80 -4.62 12.84
CA ARG A 113 14.39 -3.33 12.52
C ARG A 113 13.33 -2.36 12.00
N GLU A 114 12.48 -2.82 11.06
CA GLU A 114 11.35 -2.04 10.55
C GLU A 114 10.37 -1.67 11.69
N PHE A 115 10.15 -2.60 12.64
CA PHE A 115 9.32 -2.35 13.81
C PHE A 115 9.88 -1.21 14.68
N ARG A 116 11.20 -1.24 14.97
CA ARG A 116 11.87 -0.16 15.72
C ARG A 116 11.74 1.18 15.00
N ASN A 117 12.11 1.20 13.72
CA ASN A 117 12.05 2.42 12.91
C ASN A 117 10.64 3.02 12.90
N LEU A 118 9.62 2.19 12.71
CA LEU A 118 8.23 2.65 12.68
C LEU A 118 7.78 3.18 14.06
N MET A 119 8.20 2.56 15.16
CA MET A 119 7.94 3.10 16.50
C MET A 119 8.61 4.46 16.72
N ASP A 120 9.86 4.62 16.25
CA ASP A 120 10.63 5.86 16.38
C ASP A 120 10.01 6.97 15.49
N ASP A 121 9.62 6.67 14.25
CA ASP A 121 8.94 7.58 13.33
C ASP A 121 7.59 8.04 13.91
N LEU A 122 6.87 7.14 14.57
CA LEU A 122 5.62 7.44 15.24
C LEU A 122 5.81 8.13 16.62
N HIS A 123 7.04 8.26 17.09
CA HIS A 123 7.39 8.74 18.44
C HIS A 123 6.66 7.97 19.56
N LEU A 124 6.50 6.65 19.37
CA LEU A 124 5.82 5.78 20.32
C LEU A 124 6.82 5.10 21.26
N SER A 125 6.69 5.36 22.56
CA SER A 125 7.40 4.61 23.57
C SER A 125 6.88 3.17 23.70
N VAL A 126 7.66 2.28 24.34
CA VAL A 126 7.22 0.91 24.64
C VAL A 126 5.93 0.90 25.47
N GLU A 127 5.77 1.88 26.37
CA GLU A 127 4.55 2.06 27.15
C GLU A 127 3.36 2.45 26.29
N ALA A 128 3.55 3.46 25.46
CA ALA A 128 2.48 3.97 24.60
C ALA A 128 1.95 2.87 23.67
N ILE A 129 2.85 2.13 23.01
CA ILE A 129 2.43 1.06 22.08
C ILE A 129 1.81 -0.13 22.82
N SER A 130 2.33 -0.46 24.01
CA SER A 130 1.78 -1.50 24.88
C SER A 130 0.30 -1.22 25.23
N VAL A 131 0.01 -0.01 25.63
CA VAL A 131 -1.38 0.43 25.91
C VAL A 131 -2.24 0.43 24.64
N THR A 132 -1.72 1.00 23.55
CA THR A 132 -2.45 1.14 22.28
C THR A 132 -2.84 -0.22 21.68
N LEU A 133 -1.93 -1.21 21.75
CA LEU A 133 -2.17 -2.55 21.20
C LEU A 133 -2.74 -3.55 22.21
N GLY A 134 -2.88 -3.18 23.50
CA GLY A 134 -3.31 -4.10 24.56
C GLY A 134 -2.30 -5.23 24.81
N LEU A 135 -1.01 -5.00 24.58
CA LEU A 135 0.06 -5.99 24.73
C LEU A 135 0.94 -5.65 25.94
N SER A 136 1.63 -6.66 26.49
CA SER A 136 2.58 -6.40 27.59
C SER A 136 3.83 -5.66 27.11
N ARG A 137 4.40 -4.79 27.97
CA ARG A 137 5.67 -4.08 27.69
C ARG A 137 6.80 -5.05 27.35
N ARG A 138 6.87 -6.20 28.04
CA ARG A 138 7.84 -7.25 27.78
C ARG A 138 7.74 -7.77 26.35
N LEU A 139 6.51 -8.03 25.90
CA LEU A 139 6.27 -8.52 24.53
C LEU A 139 6.68 -7.49 23.47
N ILE A 140 6.40 -6.21 23.69
CA ILE A 140 6.85 -5.13 22.81
C ILE A 140 8.39 -5.04 22.80
N ALA A 141 9.04 -5.17 23.96
CA ALA A 141 10.49 -5.20 24.03
C ALA A 141 11.10 -6.42 23.30
N ASP A 142 10.44 -7.57 23.34
CA ASP A 142 10.84 -8.77 22.60
C ASP A 142 10.69 -8.57 21.08
N TYR A 143 9.64 -7.92 20.60
CA TYR A 143 9.48 -7.54 19.18
C TYR A 143 10.52 -6.53 18.72
N ARG A 144 11.00 -5.65 19.60
CA ARG A 144 12.10 -4.74 19.29
C ARG A 144 13.45 -5.46 19.17
N ARG A 145 13.62 -6.62 19.79
CA ARG A 145 14.86 -7.41 19.78
C ARG A 145 14.91 -8.36 18.59
N ASP A 146 14.18 -9.45 18.68
CA ASP A 146 14.36 -10.61 17.80
C ASP A 146 13.10 -11.48 17.62
N LYS A 147 12.05 -11.26 18.43
CA LYS A 147 10.86 -12.08 18.37
C LYS A 147 10.08 -11.79 17.07
N PRO A 148 9.59 -12.83 16.36
CA PRO A 148 8.75 -12.65 15.19
C PRO A 148 7.49 -11.84 15.49
N ILE A 149 7.18 -10.86 14.65
CA ILE A 149 6.07 -9.94 14.86
C ILE A 149 4.83 -10.52 14.17
N PRO A 150 3.75 -10.80 14.92
CA PRO A 150 2.53 -11.35 14.34
C PRO A 150 1.84 -10.37 13.38
N LYS A 151 1.17 -10.90 12.36
CA LYS A 151 0.45 -10.15 11.33
C LYS A 151 -0.47 -9.06 11.89
N HIS A 152 -1.25 -9.36 12.95
CA HIS A 152 -2.18 -8.39 13.54
C HIS A 152 -1.46 -7.18 14.16
N VAL A 153 -0.28 -7.38 14.74
CA VAL A 153 0.57 -6.30 15.27
C VAL A 153 1.12 -5.45 14.14
N VAL A 154 1.59 -6.09 13.06
CA VAL A 154 2.06 -5.38 11.86
C VAL A 154 0.97 -4.50 11.28
N LEU A 155 -0.23 -5.04 11.09
CA LEU A 155 -1.37 -4.30 10.52
C LEU A 155 -1.79 -3.13 11.41
N ALA A 156 -1.84 -3.34 12.73
CA ALA A 156 -2.18 -2.29 13.68
C ALA A 156 -1.18 -1.12 13.65
N LEU A 157 0.13 -1.42 13.62
CA LEU A 157 1.17 -0.39 13.52
C LEU A 157 1.11 0.39 12.20
N ARG A 158 0.92 -0.29 11.07
CA ARG A 158 0.78 0.36 9.77
C ARG A 158 -0.45 1.26 9.73
N TYR A 159 -1.55 0.82 10.31
CA TYR A 159 -2.75 1.65 10.45
C TYR A 159 -2.49 2.93 11.26
N LEU A 160 -1.74 2.84 12.37
CA LEU A 160 -1.36 4.01 13.16
C LEU A 160 -0.49 4.98 12.35
N ALA A 161 0.45 4.46 11.55
CA ALA A 161 1.29 5.27 10.66
C ALA A 161 0.46 6.03 9.62
N GLU A 162 -0.43 5.34 8.92
CA GLU A 162 -1.32 5.96 7.93
C GLU A 162 -2.24 7.03 8.53
N ARG A 163 -2.77 6.78 9.72
CA ARG A 163 -3.60 7.79 10.42
C ARG A 163 -2.84 9.05 10.74
N ARG A 164 -1.59 8.92 11.15
CA ARG A 164 -0.73 10.07 11.45
C ARG A 164 -0.43 10.89 10.22
N GLU A 165 -0.08 10.24 9.12
CA GLU A 165 0.17 10.93 7.84
C GLU A 165 -1.05 11.74 7.40
N ARG A 166 -2.26 11.19 7.55
CA ARG A 166 -3.52 11.88 7.21
C ARG A 166 -3.88 13.03 8.16
N ALA A 167 -3.38 13.02 9.40
CA ALA A 167 -3.66 14.06 10.38
C ALA A 167 -2.74 15.29 10.25
N VAL A 168 -1.68 15.21 9.43
CA VAL A 168 -0.72 16.30 9.19
C VAL A 168 -1.12 17.17 7.99
N PHE A 169 -2.15 16.78 7.23
CA PHE A 169 -2.74 17.54 6.13
C PHE A 169 -4.15 18.03 6.48
#